data_cd0cca0a5fbba9cf02b5d55db953d1e2
#
_entry.id   cd0cca0a5fbba9cf02b5d55db953d1e2
#
_cell.length_a   1.000
_cell.length_b   1.000
_cell.length_c   1.000
_cell.angle_alpha   90.00
_cell.angle_beta   90.00
_cell.angle_gamma   90.00
#
_symmetry.space_group_name_H-M   'P 1'
#
loop_
_entity.id
_entity.type
_entity.pdbx_description
1 polymer ?
#
loop_
_entity_poly.entity_id
_entity_poly.type
_entity_poly.pdbx_seq_one_letter_code
_entity_poly.pdbx_strand_id
1 'polypeptide(L)'
;MFVSIAIVAGSSLASTATFAETGSQPSSEKNAAPDDYFHTGAGARYLRRADGEIVVQPLRGNITVLMGSGGNITVLSGKDGKFLVDAGISKSQDKLQAALDQISPAPLKYVVNTHWHWDHTDGNAWMHAAGATIVAHKNTLRHLTETTHVNAWNWTFDPVPARARPTLIVDNEKTFNFAGTTIEVENFGGGHTDGDLWVYFKKADVLALGDTFWNGLYPYIDNEDGGNIDGAIEWANKAVAFTTDHTIVIPGHGAVGTRAQLIEFRDMLVTVRNNVAALKLQGKSLDEIIAAKPTAAFDAKWGNFVFNGSQFTKMVYDGL
;
A
#
# COMPACT_ATOMS: atom_id res chain seq x y z
N MET A 1 38.69 -34.39 -46.77
CA MET A 1 37.37 -33.80 -46.97
C MET A 1 36.87 -33.34 -45.63
N PHE A 2 37.25 -32.14 -45.22
CA PHE A 2 36.93 -31.56 -43.92
C PHE A 2 35.66 -30.72 -44.06
N VAL A 3 34.62 -31.03 -43.30
CA VAL A 3 33.41 -30.22 -43.23
C VAL A 3 33.50 -29.42 -41.93
N SER A 4 33.66 -28.09 -42.08
CA SER A 4 33.59 -27.14 -40.97
C SER A 4 32.14 -26.81 -40.64
N ILE A 5 31.75 -27.06 -39.40
CA ILE A 5 30.46 -26.63 -38.84
C ILE A 5 30.70 -25.27 -38.19
N ALA A 6 30.04 -24.24 -38.71
CA ALA A 6 30.03 -22.92 -38.12
C ALA A 6 28.95 -22.88 -37.02
N ILE A 7 29.37 -22.59 -35.78
CA ILE A 7 28.47 -22.32 -34.65
C ILE A 7 28.08 -20.86 -34.72
N VAL A 8 26.81 -20.60 -34.97
CA VAL A 8 26.20 -19.25 -34.83
C VAL A 8 25.82 -19.04 -33.39
N ALA A 9 26.56 -18.18 -32.71
CA ALA A 9 26.22 -17.72 -31.38
C ALA A 9 25.08 -16.69 -31.48
N GLY A 10 23.87 -17.09 -31.09
CA GLY A 10 22.76 -16.19 -30.92
C GLY A 10 22.90 -15.39 -29.64
N SER A 11 23.24 -14.11 -29.77
CA SER A 11 23.21 -13.16 -28.66
C SER A 11 21.76 -12.76 -28.38
N SER A 12 21.21 -13.22 -27.25
CA SER A 12 19.97 -12.73 -26.69
C SER A 12 20.20 -11.32 -26.13
N LEU A 13 19.67 -10.33 -26.83
CA LEU A 13 19.56 -8.96 -26.30
C LEU A 13 18.47 -8.95 -25.23
N ALA A 14 18.88 -8.94 -23.98
CA ALA A 14 18.00 -8.55 -22.86
C ALA A 14 17.73 -7.05 -23.01
N SER A 15 16.50 -6.71 -23.37
CA SER A 15 16.01 -5.33 -23.36
C SER A 15 15.82 -4.89 -21.92
N THR A 16 16.80 -4.20 -21.37
CA THR A 16 16.63 -3.41 -20.17
C THR A 16 15.90 -2.13 -20.55
N ALA A 17 14.60 -2.04 -20.23
CA ALA A 17 13.86 -0.80 -20.30
C ALA A 17 14.42 0.17 -19.25
N THR A 18 15.39 0.99 -19.66
CA THR A 18 15.82 2.16 -18.91
C THR A 18 14.77 3.25 -19.09
N PHE A 19 14.00 3.53 -18.03
CA PHE A 19 13.24 4.77 -17.94
C PHE A 19 14.21 5.93 -17.76
N ALA A 20 14.59 6.57 -18.86
CA ALA A 20 15.28 7.85 -18.83
C ALA A 20 14.23 8.94 -18.60
N GLU A 21 14.02 9.33 -17.36
CA GLU A 21 13.44 10.63 -17.06
C GLU A 21 14.51 11.69 -17.31
N THR A 22 14.27 12.55 -18.29
CA THR A 22 15.02 13.81 -18.44
C THR A 22 14.63 14.71 -17.27
N GLY A 23 15.45 14.68 -16.24
CA GLY A 23 15.28 15.51 -15.04
C GLY A 23 15.60 16.98 -15.34
N SER A 24 14.57 17.81 -15.30
CA SER A 24 14.73 19.19 -14.83
C SER A 24 14.48 19.17 -13.33
N GLN A 25 15.48 19.48 -12.51
CA GLN A 25 15.30 19.71 -11.08
C GLN A 25 14.24 20.79 -10.87
N PRO A 26 13.17 20.54 -10.09
CA PRO A 26 12.29 21.62 -9.71
C PRO A 26 13.01 22.51 -8.70
N SER A 27 13.12 23.79 -9.04
CA SER A 27 13.44 24.90 -8.15
C SER A 27 12.57 24.82 -6.89
N SER A 28 13.19 25.02 -5.71
CA SER A 28 12.62 25.26 -4.38
C SER A 28 11.09 25.42 -4.37
N GLU A 29 10.33 24.35 -4.17
CA GLU A 29 8.93 24.46 -3.80
C GLU A 29 8.88 25.08 -2.39
N LYS A 30 8.58 26.37 -2.34
CA LYS A 30 8.05 27.01 -1.15
C LYS A 30 6.78 26.25 -0.77
N ASN A 31 6.58 26.01 0.54
CA ASN A 31 5.40 25.39 1.14
C ASN A 31 4.14 25.76 0.36
N ALA A 32 3.68 24.85 -0.51
CA ALA A 32 2.41 25.01 -1.19
C ALA A 32 1.30 24.94 -0.13
N ALA A 33 0.29 25.79 -0.28
CA ALA A 33 -0.83 25.79 0.62
C ALA A 33 -1.51 24.38 0.62
N PRO A 34 -2.08 23.94 1.75
CA PRO A 34 -2.73 22.62 1.89
C PRO A 34 -3.75 22.32 0.79
N ASP A 35 -4.42 23.32 0.23
CA ASP A 35 -5.44 23.20 -0.82
C ASP A 35 -4.97 22.53 -2.12
N ASP A 36 -3.66 22.35 -2.30
CA ASP A 36 -3.10 21.91 -3.56
C ASP A 36 -2.79 20.41 -3.63
N TYR A 37 -2.91 19.64 -2.53
CA TYR A 37 -2.47 18.25 -2.49
C TYR A 37 -3.14 17.39 -3.58
N PHE A 38 -4.46 17.45 -3.71
CA PHE A 38 -5.20 16.68 -4.71
C PHE A 38 -5.31 17.35 -6.08
N HIS A 39 -5.17 18.68 -6.17
CA HIS A 39 -5.35 19.40 -7.43
C HIS A 39 -4.05 19.69 -8.19
N THR A 40 -2.96 19.98 -7.51
CA THR A 40 -1.69 20.37 -8.14
C THR A 40 -0.46 19.64 -7.59
N GLY A 41 -0.50 19.19 -6.33
CA GLY A 41 0.62 18.58 -5.61
C GLY A 41 0.87 17.09 -5.90
N ALA A 42 1.47 16.42 -4.91
CA ALA A 42 1.80 15.00 -4.97
C ALA A 42 0.55 14.11 -5.12
N GLY A 43 -0.55 14.44 -4.43
CA GLY A 43 -1.81 13.72 -4.54
C GLY A 43 -2.42 13.81 -5.94
N ALA A 44 -2.36 14.98 -6.60
CA ALA A 44 -2.81 15.12 -7.98
C ALA A 44 -1.97 14.28 -8.96
N ARG A 45 -0.66 14.14 -8.72
CA ARG A 45 0.20 13.22 -9.49
C ARG A 45 -0.19 11.76 -9.25
N TYR A 46 -0.52 11.42 -8.01
CA TYR A 46 -0.97 10.09 -7.63
C TYR A 46 -2.33 9.74 -8.28
N LEU A 47 -3.31 10.67 -8.24
CA LEU A 47 -4.60 10.51 -8.91
C LEU A 47 -4.46 10.33 -10.43
N ARG A 48 -3.53 11.03 -11.08
CA ARG A 48 -3.27 10.85 -12.51
C ARG A 48 -2.72 9.47 -12.85
N ARG A 49 -2.02 8.81 -11.91
CA ARG A 49 -1.57 7.42 -12.09
C ARG A 49 -2.72 6.42 -12.15
N ALA A 50 -3.89 6.74 -11.57
CA ALA A 50 -5.08 5.91 -11.71
C ALA A 50 -5.57 5.76 -13.17
N ASP A 51 -5.15 6.62 -14.09
CA ASP A 51 -5.38 6.48 -15.52
C ASP A 51 -4.37 5.55 -16.23
N GLY A 52 -3.32 5.12 -15.53
CA GLY A 52 -2.29 4.22 -16.02
C GLY A 52 -2.80 2.81 -16.33
N GLU A 53 -1.92 1.97 -16.85
CA GLU A 53 -2.20 0.56 -17.08
C GLU A 53 -2.23 -0.19 -15.74
N ILE A 54 -3.09 -1.21 -15.65
CA ILE A 54 -3.07 -2.15 -14.54
C ILE A 54 -2.00 -3.21 -14.83
N VAL A 55 -0.97 -3.23 -13.99
CA VAL A 55 0.05 -4.27 -14.03
C VAL A 55 -0.49 -5.50 -13.32
N VAL A 56 -0.51 -6.63 -14.03
CA VAL A 56 -0.98 -7.93 -13.52
C VAL A 56 0.25 -8.78 -13.20
N GLN A 57 0.52 -9.03 -11.94
CA GLN A 57 1.66 -9.85 -11.48
C GLN A 57 1.16 -11.16 -10.85
N PRO A 58 1.22 -12.30 -11.57
CA PRO A 58 0.92 -13.61 -10.99
C PRO A 58 1.95 -13.99 -9.92
N LEU A 59 1.44 -14.57 -8.83
CA LEU A 59 2.22 -15.18 -7.77
C LEU A 59 1.88 -16.66 -7.63
N ARG A 60 2.41 -17.34 -6.62
CA ARG A 60 2.08 -18.74 -6.34
C ARG A 60 0.67 -18.89 -5.71
N GLY A 61 0.09 -20.10 -5.80
CA GLY A 61 -1.16 -20.44 -5.12
C GLY A 61 -2.41 -19.76 -5.68
N ASN A 62 -2.46 -19.46 -6.96
CA ASN A 62 -3.54 -18.74 -7.64
C ASN A 62 -3.76 -17.32 -7.10
N ILE A 63 -2.71 -16.72 -6.57
CA ILE A 63 -2.69 -15.32 -6.15
C ILE A 63 -2.09 -14.48 -7.27
N THR A 64 -2.70 -13.34 -7.52
CA THR A 64 -2.24 -12.32 -8.46
C THR A 64 -2.30 -10.96 -7.76
N VAL A 65 -1.34 -10.10 -8.03
CA VAL A 65 -1.37 -8.70 -7.56
C VAL A 65 -1.66 -7.80 -8.74
N LEU A 66 -2.62 -6.89 -8.57
CA LEU A 66 -2.93 -5.82 -9.51
C LEU A 66 -2.35 -4.52 -8.94
N MET A 67 -1.57 -3.81 -9.75
CA MET A 67 -0.92 -2.54 -9.38
C MET A 67 -1.30 -1.46 -10.38
N GLY A 68 -1.39 -0.21 -9.93
CA GLY A 68 -1.68 0.94 -10.80
C GLY A 68 -3.04 1.60 -10.58
N SER A 69 -3.84 1.10 -9.62
CA SER A 69 -5.13 1.69 -9.26
C SER A 69 -5.18 2.02 -7.77
N GLY A 70 -4.40 2.99 -7.34
CA GLY A 70 -4.24 3.25 -5.91
C GLY A 70 -3.28 2.27 -5.25
N GLY A 71 -3.65 1.73 -4.09
CA GLY A 71 -2.92 0.66 -3.44
C GLY A 71 -2.92 -0.65 -4.24
N ASN A 72 -1.99 -1.53 -3.90
CA ASN A 72 -1.92 -2.86 -4.51
C ASN A 72 -3.16 -3.70 -4.14
N ILE A 73 -3.77 -4.34 -5.13
CA ILE A 73 -4.91 -5.22 -4.94
C ILE A 73 -4.45 -6.67 -5.03
N THR A 74 -4.66 -7.46 -3.97
CA THR A 74 -4.37 -8.89 -4.01
C THR A 74 -5.61 -9.66 -4.43
N VAL A 75 -5.48 -10.59 -5.37
CA VAL A 75 -6.58 -11.43 -5.89
C VAL A 75 -6.23 -12.90 -5.69
N LEU A 76 -7.00 -13.60 -4.88
CA LEU A 76 -7.01 -15.07 -4.86
C LEU A 76 -8.15 -15.55 -5.74
N SER A 77 -7.85 -16.32 -6.78
CA SER A 77 -8.86 -16.91 -7.67
C SER A 77 -9.11 -18.38 -7.39
N GLY A 78 -10.36 -18.79 -7.47
CA GLY A 78 -10.78 -20.17 -7.34
C GLY A 78 -12.02 -20.47 -8.18
N LYS A 79 -12.42 -21.74 -8.24
CA LYS A 79 -13.63 -22.15 -8.96
C LYS A 79 -14.91 -21.52 -8.41
N ASP A 80 -14.91 -21.17 -7.13
CA ASP A 80 -16.07 -20.65 -6.41
C ASP A 80 -16.15 -19.10 -6.46
N GLY A 81 -15.14 -18.44 -7.01
CA GLY A 81 -15.09 -16.99 -7.09
C GLY A 81 -13.68 -16.39 -6.94
N LYS A 82 -13.66 -15.10 -6.73
CA LYS A 82 -12.45 -14.29 -6.42
C LYS A 82 -12.59 -13.68 -5.02
N PHE A 83 -11.50 -13.75 -4.24
CA PHE A 83 -11.33 -13.09 -2.95
C PHE A 83 -10.26 -12.00 -3.13
N LEU A 84 -10.61 -10.77 -2.84
CA LEU A 84 -9.72 -9.61 -3.01
C LEU A 84 -9.29 -9.04 -1.66
N VAL A 85 -8.10 -8.47 -1.64
CA VAL A 85 -7.64 -7.53 -0.61
C VAL A 85 -7.48 -6.19 -1.28
N ASP A 86 -8.25 -5.21 -0.79
CA ASP A 86 -8.46 -3.86 -1.32
C ASP A 86 -9.22 -3.79 -2.66
N ALA A 87 -9.72 -2.58 -2.94
CA ALA A 87 -10.62 -2.30 -4.05
C ALA A 87 -10.06 -1.30 -5.05
N GLY A 88 -8.96 -0.61 -4.71
CA GLY A 88 -8.38 0.43 -5.54
C GLY A 88 -9.30 1.64 -5.72
N ILE A 89 -9.09 2.36 -6.81
CA ILE A 89 -9.77 3.61 -7.15
C ILE A 89 -10.87 3.33 -8.19
N SER A 90 -12.07 3.87 -7.98
CA SER A 90 -13.23 3.68 -8.87
C SER A 90 -12.99 4.18 -10.30
N LYS A 91 -12.16 5.20 -10.49
CA LYS A 91 -11.76 5.71 -11.80
C LYS A 91 -11.08 4.65 -12.69
N SER A 92 -10.47 3.64 -12.10
CA SER A 92 -9.83 2.53 -12.82
C SER A 92 -10.77 1.33 -13.02
N GLN A 93 -12.07 1.43 -12.73
CA GLN A 93 -13.03 0.32 -12.73
C GLN A 93 -12.93 -0.55 -13.99
N ASP A 94 -13.01 0.05 -15.18
CA ASP A 94 -13.04 -0.71 -16.45
C ASP A 94 -11.75 -1.53 -16.66
N LYS A 95 -10.60 -0.95 -16.30
CA LYS A 95 -9.30 -1.61 -16.39
C LYS A 95 -9.14 -2.72 -15.34
N LEU A 96 -9.59 -2.46 -14.12
CA LEU A 96 -9.59 -3.47 -13.05
C LEU A 96 -10.53 -4.63 -13.38
N GLN A 97 -11.74 -4.35 -13.88
CA GLN A 97 -12.68 -5.39 -14.30
C GLN A 97 -12.06 -6.25 -15.41
N ALA A 98 -11.45 -5.63 -16.45
CA ALA A 98 -10.80 -6.37 -17.52
C ALA A 98 -9.64 -7.26 -17.00
N ALA A 99 -8.83 -6.75 -16.07
CA ALA A 99 -7.75 -7.53 -15.43
C ALA A 99 -8.29 -8.70 -14.59
N LEU A 100 -9.37 -8.46 -13.83
CA LEU A 100 -10.03 -9.50 -13.02
C LEU A 100 -10.66 -10.61 -13.90
N ASP A 101 -11.21 -10.25 -15.06
CA ASP A 101 -11.80 -11.22 -16.01
C ASP A 101 -10.71 -12.04 -16.71
N GLN A 102 -9.55 -11.46 -16.98
CA GLN A 102 -8.37 -12.20 -17.48
C GLN A 102 -7.83 -13.21 -16.46
N ILE A 103 -7.86 -12.88 -15.15
CA ILE A 103 -7.43 -13.79 -14.10
C ILE A 103 -8.39 -14.97 -13.98
N SER A 104 -9.70 -14.71 -13.97
CA SER A 104 -10.73 -15.74 -13.86
C SER A 104 -12.11 -15.19 -14.22
N PRO A 105 -12.95 -15.93 -14.95
CA PRO A 105 -14.35 -15.57 -15.19
C PRO A 105 -15.24 -15.75 -13.93
N ALA A 106 -14.71 -16.36 -12.86
CA ALA A 106 -15.47 -16.59 -11.65
C ALA A 106 -15.88 -15.26 -10.96
N PRO A 107 -17.05 -15.19 -10.29
CA PRO A 107 -17.57 -13.96 -9.72
C PRO A 107 -16.72 -13.43 -8.56
N LEU A 108 -16.84 -12.13 -8.25
CA LEU A 108 -16.34 -11.55 -7.01
C LEU A 108 -17.16 -12.10 -5.83
N LYS A 109 -16.49 -12.47 -4.73
CA LYS A 109 -17.16 -12.97 -3.52
C LYS A 109 -16.85 -12.13 -2.29
N TYR A 110 -15.60 -11.76 -2.12
CA TYR A 110 -15.16 -10.98 -0.98
C TYR A 110 -14.17 -9.91 -1.42
N VAL A 111 -14.25 -8.74 -0.77
CA VAL A 111 -13.22 -7.71 -0.78
C VAL A 111 -12.92 -7.35 0.67
N VAL A 112 -11.71 -7.59 1.14
CA VAL A 112 -11.24 -7.14 2.45
C VAL A 112 -10.54 -5.81 2.26
N ASN A 113 -11.06 -4.74 2.86
CA ASN A 113 -10.33 -3.48 2.91
C ASN A 113 -9.32 -3.55 4.05
N THR A 114 -8.04 -3.31 3.73
CA THR A 114 -6.98 -3.28 4.73
C THR A 114 -7.15 -2.11 5.70
N HIS A 115 -7.63 -0.97 5.22
CA HIS A 115 -7.94 0.22 6.01
C HIS A 115 -8.93 1.13 5.25
N TRP A 116 -9.21 2.34 5.76
CA TRP A 116 -10.28 3.17 5.23
C TRP A 116 -9.89 4.08 4.06
N HIS A 117 -8.61 4.32 3.77
CA HIS A 117 -8.21 5.30 2.77
C HIS A 117 -8.80 5.03 1.39
N TRP A 118 -9.11 6.10 0.70
CA TRP A 118 -9.89 6.11 -0.54
C TRP A 118 -9.27 5.28 -1.66
N ASP A 119 -7.97 5.24 -1.77
CA ASP A 119 -7.25 4.49 -2.79
C ASP A 119 -7.19 2.97 -2.54
N HIS A 120 -7.76 2.52 -1.42
CA HIS A 120 -8.01 1.13 -1.05
C HIS A 120 -9.50 0.78 -1.03
N THR A 121 -10.41 1.78 -0.92
CA THR A 121 -11.83 1.57 -0.68
C THR A 121 -12.77 2.15 -1.74
N ASP A 122 -12.31 3.07 -2.59
CA ASP A 122 -13.17 3.79 -3.55
C ASP A 122 -13.83 2.85 -4.58
N GLY A 123 -13.20 1.71 -4.88
CA GLY A 123 -13.77 0.64 -5.71
C GLY A 123 -14.90 -0.18 -5.05
N ASN A 124 -15.14 -0.05 -3.74
CA ASN A 124 -16.10 -0.88 -3.01
C ASN A 124 -17.50 -0.90 -3.63
N ALA A 125 -17.99 0.26 -4.08
CA ALA A 125 -19.35 0.40 -4.59
C ALA A 125 -19.62 -0.47 -5.82
N TRP A 126 -18.72 -0.49 -6.79
CA TRP A 126 -18.86 -1.29 -8.00
C TRP A 126 -18.56 -2.77 -7.75
N MET A 127 -17.59 -3.09 -6.87
CA MET A 127 -17.30 -4.47 -6.51
C MET A 127 -18.47 -5.11 -5.74
N HIS A 128 -19.13 -4.35 -4.86
CA HIS A 128 -20.36 -4.79 -4.21
C HIS A 128 -21.48 -5.03 -5.22
N ALA A 129 -21.67 -4.11 -6.19
CA ALA A 129 -22.64 -4.29 -7.26
C ALA A 129 -22.34 -5.52 -8.14
N ALA A 130 -21.07 -5.91 -8.27
CA ALA A 130 -20.63 -7.14 -8.94
C ALA A 130 -20.78 -8.41 -8.06
N GLY A 131 -21.33 -8.29 -6.84
CA GLY A 131 -21.68 -9.39 -5.95
C GLY A 131 -20.70 -9.65 -4.80
N ALA A 132 -19.71 -8.79 -4.58
CA ALA A 132 -18.79 -8.95 -3.47
C ALA A 132 -19.41 -8.54 -2.11
N THR A 133 -19.08 -9.30 -1.07
CA THR A 133 -19.24 -8.87 0.31
C THR A 133 -18.02 -8.03 0.70
N ILE A 134 -18.24 -6.79 1.12
CA ILE A 134 -17.17 -5.92 1.60
C ILE A 134 -16.92 -6.21 3.07
N VAL A 135 -15.64 -6.48 3.39
CA VAL A 135 -15.16 -6.87 4.72
C VAL A 135 -14.17 -5.81 5.19
N ALA A 136 -14.28 -5.34 6.43
CA ALA A 136 -13.31 -4.42 7.01
C ALA A 136 -13.33 -4.45 8.54
N HIS A 137 -12.35 -3.79 9.16
CA HIS A 137 -12.39 -3.48 10.59
C HIS A 137 -13.51 -2.49 10.92
N LYS A 138 -14.03 -2.53 12.16
CA LYS A 138 -15.11 -1.62 12.60
C LYS A 138 -14.71 -0.14 12.50
N ASN A 139 -13.45 0.20 12.74
CA ASN A 139 -12.98 1.57 12.62
C ASN A 139 -12.94 2.04 11.16
N THR A 140 -12.55 1.16 10.23
CA THR A 140 -12.70 1.41 8.78
C THR A 140 -14.15 1.73 8.41
N LEU A 141 -15.13 0.94 8.93
CA LEU A 141 -16.55 1.24 8.71
C LEU A 141 -16.91 2.61 9.29
N ARG A 142 -16.43 2.96 10.49
CA ARG A 142 -16.68 4.26 11.12
C ARG A 142 -16.23 5.40 10.20
N HIS A 143 -14.96 5.40 9.76
CA HIS A 143 -14.41 6.43 8.86
C HIS A 143 -15.18 6.52 7.53
N LEU A 144 -15.61 5.40 6.98
CA LEU A 144 -16.41 5.38 5.74
C LEU A 144 -17.87 5.86 5.93
N THR A 145 -18.35 6.00 7.17
CA THR A 145 -19.74 6.43 7.48
C THR A 145 -19.83 7.81 8.09
N GLU A 146 -18.73 8.40 8.49
CA GLU A 146 -18.62 9.73 9.07
C GLU A 146 -17.90 10.68 8.11
N THR A 147 -18.07 11.98 8.31
CA THR A 147 -17.24 12.99 7.61
C THR A 147 -15.88 13.05 8.30
N THR A 148 -14.82 12.76 7.56
CA THR A 148 -13.44 12.78 8.07
C THR A 148 -12.63 13.86 7.35
N HIS A 149 -12.05 14.80 8.11
CA HIS A 149 -11.14 15.80 7.58
C HIS A 149 -9.70 15.41 7.89
N VAL A 150 -8.87 15.27 6.86
CA VAL A 150 -7.44 14.98 6.98
C VAL A 150 -6.66 16.27 6.79
N ASN A 151 -6.16 16.87 7.87
CA ASN A 151 -5.44 18.14 7.83
C ASN A 151 -4.15 18.05 7.00
N ALA A 152 -3.45 16.92 7.04
CA ALA A 152 -2.23 16.70 6.25
C ALA A 152 -2.49 16.86 4.73
N TRP A 153 -3.71 16.64 4.28
CA TRP A 153 -4.13 16.76 2.88
C TRP A 153 -5.02 17.96 2.62
N ASN A 154 -5.47 18.65 3.69
CA ASN A 154 -6.53 19.67 3.65
C ASN A 154 -7.75 19.19 2.84
N TRP A 155 -8.18 17.96 3.10
CA TRP A 155 -9.26 17.33 2.38
C TRP A 155 -10.29 16.73 3.31
N THR A 156 -11.55 16.90 2.96
CA THR A 156 -12.69 16.32 3.69
C THR A 156 -13.28 15.18 2.87
N PHE A 157 -13.34 14.02 3.48
CA PHE A 157 -14.01 12.84 2.93
C PHE A 157 -15.44 12.80 3.48
N ASP A 158 -16.41 12.87 2.58
CA ASP A 158 -17.82 12.68 2.94
C ASP A 158 -18.15 11.19 3.14
N PRO A 159 -19.19 10.87 3.93
CA PRO A 159 -19.67 9.51 4.10
C PRO A 159 -19.93 8.82 2.77
N VAL A 160 -19.35 7.62 2.59
CA VAL A 160 -19.56 6.87 1.35
C VAL A 160 -21.01 6.35 1.24
N PRO A 161 -21.53 6.16 0.02
CA PRO A 161 -22.86 5.57 -0.19
C PRO A 161 -22.98 4.20 0.50
N ALA A 162 -24.20 3.86 0.97
CA ALA A 162 -24.45 2.60 1.69
C ALA A 162 -23.92 1.35 0.95
N ARG A 163 -24.00 1.35 -0.39
CA ARG A 163 -23.48 0.26 -1.24
C ARG A 163 -21.94 0.10 -1.25
N ALA A 164 -21.21 1.12 -0.76
CA ALA A 164 -19.75 1.08 -0.65
C ALA A 164 -19.26 0.69 0.76
N ARG A 165 -20.17 0.56 1.71
CA ARG A 165 -19.86 0.31 3.12
C ARG A 165 -19.60 -1.17 3.37
N PRO A 166 -18.61 -1.52 4.23
CA PRO A 166 -18.44 -2.88 4.72
C PRO A 166 -19.70 -3.42 5.38
N THR A 167 -20.05 -4.66 5.05
CA THR A 167 -21.21 -5.38 5.62
C THR A 167 -20.79 -6.56 6.49
N LEU A 168 -19.54 -6.98 6.41
CA LEU A 168 -18.94 -7.98 7.28
C LEU A 168 -17.80 -7.34 8.08
N ILE A 169 -17.92 -7.33 9.40
CA ILE A 169 -16.98 -6.63 10.27
C ILE A 169 -16.01 -7.62 10.91
N VAL A 170 -14.75 -7.22 10.97
CA VAL A 170 -13.66 -7.88 11.69
C VAL A 170 -13.28 -6.97 12.86
N ASP A 171 -13.40 -7.45 14.10
CA ASP A 171 -12.96 -6.71 15.29
C ASP A 171 -11.48 -6.95 15.60
N ASN A 172 -11.07 -8.21 15.73
CA ASN A 172 -9.69 -8.59 16.00
C ASN A 172 -9.18 -9.56 14.94
N GLU A 173 -9.90 -10.65 14.71
CA GLU A 173 -9.51 -11.69 13.76
C GLU A 173 -10.71 -12.30 13.06
N LYS A 174 -10.50 -12.84 11.88
CA LYS A 174 -11.45 -13.64 11.14
C LYS A 174 -10.78 -14.58 10.19
N THR A 175 -11.27 -15.83 10.18
CA THR A 175 -10.79 -16.86 9.26
C THR A 175 -11.83 -17.15 8.18
N PHE A 176 -11.33 -17.25 6.92
CA PHE A 176 -12.12 -17.70 5.78
C PHE A 176 -11.51 -19.01 5.24
N ASN A 177 -12.38 -19.91 4.78
CA ASN A 177 -11.98 -21.06 3.97
C ASN A 177 -12.46 -20.80 2.54
N PHE A 178 -11.53 -20.54 1.62
CA PHE A 178 -11.87 -20.14 0.26
C PHE A 178 -10.84 -20.69 -0.73
N ALA A 179 -11.28 -21.12 -1.91
CA ALA A 179 -10.41 -21.63 -2.97
C ALA A 179 -9.41 -22.74 -2.50
N GLY A 180 -9.78 -23.53 -1.50
CA GLY A 180 -8.96 -24.63 -0.97
C GLY A 180 -7.79 -24.18 -0.10
N THR A 181 -7.84 -22.97 0.44
CA THR A 181 -6.90 -22.46 1.44
C THR A 181 -7.64 -21.81 2.62
N THR A 182 -6.96 -21.71 3.75
CA THR A 182 -7.37 -20.87 4.86
C THR A 182 -6.79 -19.46 4.65
N ILE A 183 -7.61 -18.45 4.89
CA ILE A 183 -7.23 -17.02 4.84
C ILE A 183 -7.46 -16.46 6.23
N GLU A 184 -6.42 -15.95 6.84
CA GLU A 184 -6.44 -15.36 8.18
C GLU A 184 -6.38 -13.84 8.02
N VAL A 185 -7.33 -13.13 8.66
CA VAL A 185 -7.46 -11.67 8.64
C VAL A 185 -7.36 -11.19 10.06
N GLU A 186 -6.41 -10.31 10.38
CA GLU A 186 -6.14 -9.90 11.76
C GLU A 186 -5.85 -8.41 11.87
N ASN A 187 -6.23 -7.82 13.04
CA ASN A 187 -5.90 -6.47 13.48
C ASN A 187 -4.97 -6.53 14.69
N PHE A 188 -4.02 -5.61 14.76
CA PHE A 188 -3.09 -5.48 15.89
C PHE A 188 -3.08 -4.09 16.53
N GLY A 189 -4.16 -3.33 16.35
CA GLY A 189 -4.24 -1.94 16.81
C GLY A 189 -3.77 -0.96 15.75
N GLY A 190 -3.60 0.29 16.13
CA GLY A 190 -3.21 1.36 15.21
C GLY A 190 -1.76 1.24 14.75
N GLY A 191 -1.57 1.28 13.44
CA GLY A 191 -0.26 1.30 12.78
C GLY A 191 -0.22 2.45 11.78
N HIS A 192 -0.76 2.22 10.57
CA HIS A 192 -0.98 3.23 9.57
C HIS A 192 -2.27 4.04 9.85
N THR A 193 -3.35 3.36 10.22
CA THR A 193 -4.60 3.90 10.76
C THR A 193 -5.04 3.12 12.00
N ASP A 194 -6.21 3.44 12.59
CA ASP A 194 -6.79 2.66 13.70
C ASP A 194 -7.58 1.43 13.24
N GLY A 195 -7.71 1.21 11.93
CA GLY A 195 -8.52 0.15 11.34
C GLY A 195 -7.75 -0.84 10.47
N ASP A 196 -6.42 -0.92 10.63
CA ASP A 196 -5.57 -1.73 9.77
C ASP A 196 -5.83 -3.23 9.93
N LEU A 197 -5.85 -3.94 8.80
CA LEU A 197 -5.94 -5.40 8.74
C LEU A 197 -4.81 -5.94 7.88
N TRP A 198 -4.19 -7.04 8.30
CA TRP A 198 -3.43 -7.86 7.38
C TRP A 198 -4.26 -9.05 6.88
N VAL A 199 -3.85 -9.66 5.77
CA VAL A 199 -4.50 -10.84 5.20
C VAL A 199 -3.45 -11.87 4.82
N TYR A 200 -3.48 -13.04 5.47
CA TYR A 200 -2.55 -14.12 5.23
C TYR A 200 -3.20 -15.30 4.51
N PHE A 201 -2.66 -15.64 3.35
CA PHE A 201 -3.08 -16.79 2.53
C PHE A 201 -2.20 -18.00 2.85
N LYS A 202 -2.66 -18.83 3.77
CA LYS A 202 -1.85 -19.87 4.43
C LYS A 202 -1.19 -20.85 3.46
N LYS A 203 -1.94 -21.43 2.51
CA LYS A 203 -1.40 -22.42 1.57
C LYS A 203 -0.36 -21.82 0.62
N ALA A 204 -0.53 -20.58 0.23
CA ALA A 204 0.40 -19.89 -0.66
C ALA A 204 1.57 -19.28 0.09
N ASP A 205 1.50 -19.15 1.41
CA ASP A 205 2.45 -18.39 2.24
C ASP A 205 2.68 -16.99 1.67
N VAL A 206 1.56 -16.25 1.54
CA VAL A 206 1.51 -14.87 1.04
C VAL A 206 0.82 -14.00 2.07
N LEU A 207 1.45 -12.91 2.46
CA LEU A 207 0.96 -11.94 3.44
C LEU A 207 0.74 -10.58 2.76
N ALA A 208 -0.51 -10.10 2.74
CA ALA A 208 -0.86 -8.76 2.31
C ALA A 208 -1.01 -7.86 3.54
N LEU A 209 -0.25 -6.77 3.58
CA LEU A 209 -0.11 -5.88 4.74
C LEU A 209 -0.83 -4.54 4.59
N GLY A 210 -1.39 -4.22 3.40
CA GLY A 210 -1.88 -2.87 3.16
C GLY A 210 -0.79 -1.84 3.45
N ASP A 211 -1.19 -0.67 3.94
CA ASP A 211 -0.29 0.46 4.15
C ASP A 211 0.55 0.40 5.45
N THR A 212 0.42 -0.67 6.20
CA THR A 212 1.39 -0.97 7.27
C THR A 212 2.77 -1.38 6.72
N PHE A 213 2.88 -1.59 5.39
CA PHE A 213 4.12 -1.80 4.67
C PHE A 213 4.12 -1.10 3.30
N TRP A 214 5.08 -0.19 3.08
CA TRP A 214 5.38 0.46 1.80
C TRP A 214 6.78 0.03 1.35
N ASN A 215 6.86 -0.74 0.26
CA ASN A 215 8.15 -1.32 -0.14
C ASN A 215 9.02 -0.32 -0.91
N GLY A 216 10.10 0.14 -0.27
CA GLY A 216 11.07 1.09 -0.85
C GLY A 216 10.57 2.53 -0.91
N LEU A 217 9.53 2.88 -0.15
CA LEU A 217 8.88 4.18 -0.14
C LEU A 217 8.65 4.65 1.30
N TYR A 218 8.78 5.95 1.59
CA TYR A 218 8.31 6.50 2.86
C TYR A 218 6.80 6.32 2.97
N PRO A 219 6.30 5.70 4.06
CA PRO A 219 4.87 5.50 4.24
C PRO A 219 4.18 6.80 4.64
N TYR A 220 2.89 6.89 4.36
CA TYR A 220 2.01 7.75 5.11
C TYR A 220 1.72 7.10 6.48
N ILE A 221 1.63 7.90 7.52
CA ILE A 221 1.18 7.49 8.85
C ILE A 221 0.09 8.48 9.24
N ASP A 222 -1.12 7.98 9.38
CA ASP A 222 -2.29 8.80 9.66
C ASP A 222 -2.44 9.04 11.16
N ASN A 223 -1.67 10.02 11.64
CA ASN A 223 -1.67 10.37 13.07
C ASN A 223 -3.02 10.93 13.55
N GLU A 224 -3.88 11.40 12.63
CA GLU A 224 -5.17 11.99 12.96
C GLU A 224 -6.23 10.90 13.16
N ASP A 225 -6.10 9.79 12.42
CA ASP A 225 -7.03 8.67 12.43
C ASP A 225 -6.42 7.41 13.06
N GLY A 226 -5.61 7.61 14.11
CA GLY A 226 -5.14 6.60 15.05
C GLY A 226 -3.92 5.79 14.64
N GLY A 227 -3.27 6.14 13.52
CA GLY A 227 -1.93 5.69 13.20
C GLY A 227 -0.86 6.42 14.02
N ASN A 228 0.31 5.84 14.18
CA ASN A 228 1.48 6.50 14.75
C ASN A 228 2.75 5.69 14.44
N ILE A 229 3.91 6.36 14.58
CA ILE A 229 5.20 5.73 14.24
C ILE A 229 5.53 4.50 15.11
N ASP A 230 5.20 4.53 16.40
CA ASP A 230 5.47 3.39 17.29
C ASP A 230 4.56 2.21 16.95
N GLY A 231 3.29 2.45 16.62
CA GLY A 231 2.37 1.44 16.12
C GLY A 231 2.81 0.86 14.77
N ALA A 232 3.27 1.70 13.83
CA ALA A 232 3.80 1.23 12.55
C ALA A 232 5.04 0.32 12.73
N ILE A 233 5.92 0.66 13.69
CA ILE A 233 7.07 -0.19 14.06
C ILE A 233 6.59 -1.50 14.69
N GLU A 234 5.56 -1.49 15.54
CA GLU A 234 5.01 -2.71 16.15
C GLU A 234 4.41 -3.65 15.08
N TRP A 235 3.63 -3.12 14.14
CA TRP A 235 3.13 -3.87 13.00
C TRP A 235 4.25 -4.51 12.19
N ALA A 236 5.28 -3.73 11.83
CA ALA A 236 6.43 -4.24 11.09
C ALA A 236 7.18 -5.33 11.88
N ASN A 237 7.36 -5.18 13.21
CA ASN A 237 7.97 -6.20 14.06
C ASN A 237 7.14 -7.50 14.08
N LYS A 238 5.82 -7.42 14.23
CA LYS A 238 4.92 -8.59 14.18
C LYS A 238 5.00 -9.28 12.83
N ALA A 239 4.96 -8.52 11.72
CA ALA A 239 5.06 -9.07 10.39
C ALA A 239 6.43 -9.74 10.13
N VAL A 240 7.53 -9.14 10.58
CA VAL A 240 8.88 -9.75 10.52
C VAL A 240 8.96 -11.05 11.33
N ALA A 241 8.37 -11.08 12.52
CA ALA A 241 8.36 -12.27 13.37
C ALA A 241 7.48 -13.39 12.78
N PHE A 242 6.38 -13.04 12.11
CA PHE A 242 5.44 -13.98 11.51
C PHE A 242 5.98 -14.58 10.20
N THR A 243 6.68 -13.79 9.38
CA THR A 243 7.15 -14.20 8.05
C THR A 243 8.42 -15.02 8.09
N THR A 244 8.62 -15.85 7.07
CA THR A 244 9.86 -16.59 6.79
C THR A 244 10.52 -16.05 5.51
N ASP A 245 11.72 -16.51 5.18
CA ASP A 245 12.40 -16.12 3.93
C ASP A 245 11.67 -16.62 2.67
N HIS A 246 10.70 -17.53 2.83
CA HIS A 246 9.84 -18.03 1.75
C HIS A 246 8.54 -17.24 1.60
N THR A 247 8.14 -16.49 2.61
CA THR A 247 6.89 -15.71 2.59
C THR A 247 6.98 -14.58 1.56
N ILE A 248 6.00 -14.51 0.66
CA ILE A 248 5.82 -13.34 -0.21
C ILE A 248 5.04 -12.29 0.58
N VAL A 249 5.56 -11.06 0.60
CA VAL A 249 4.95 -9.95 1.33
C VAL A 249 4.43 -8.91 0.33
N ILE A 250 3.13 -8.66 0.34
CA ILE A 250 2.49 -7.69 -0.53
C ILE A 250 2.29 -6.39 0.25
N PRO A 251 2.96 -5.29 -0.14
CA PRO A 251 2.79 -3.98 0.47
C PRO A 251 1.50 -3.32 -0.04
N GLY A 252 1.01 -2.29 0.65
CA GLY A 252 -0.01 -1.40 0.09
C GLY A 252 0.52 -0.62 -1.11
N HIS A 253 1.75 -0.14 -1.04
CA HIS A 253 2.42 0.58 -2.14
C HIS A 253 3.83 0.06 -2.41
N GLY A 254 4.24 0.13 -3.67
CA GLY A 254 5.52 -0.38 -4.12
C GLY A 254 5.43 -1.80 -4.68
N ALA A 255 6.58 -2.35 -5.06
CA ALA A 255 6.65 -3.70 -5.64
C ALA A 255 6.38 -4.79 -4.58
N VAL A 256 5.87 -5.94 -5.03
CA VAL A 256 5.78 -7.15 -4.20
C VAL A 256 7.14 -7.43 -3.56
N GLY A 257 7.15 -7.70 -2.26
CA GLY A 257 8.35 -7.75 -1.44
C GLY A 257 8.61 -9.11 -0.82
N THR A 258 9.67 -9.11 -0.03
CA THR A 258 10.19 -10.25 0.74
C THR A 258 10.32 -9.87 2.22
N ARG A 259 10.53 -10.87 3.08
CA ARG A 259 10.87 -10.64 4.48
C ARG A 259 12.09 -9.73 4.66
N ALA A 260 13.12 -9.86 3.82
CA ALA A 260 14.32 -9.02 3.90
C ALA A 260 13.98 -7.53 3.65
N GLN A 261 13.13 -7.23 2.68
CA GLN A 261 12.68 -5.86 2.41
C GLN A 261 11.75 -5.32 3.51
N LEU A 262 10.95 -6.19 4.14
CA LEU A 262 10.16 -5.82 5.30
C LEU A 262 11.04 -5.51 6.52
N ILE A 263 12.14 -6.25 6.74
CA ILE A 263 13.14 -5.95 7.76
C ILE A 263 13.78 -4.58 7.50
N GLU A 264 14.16 -4.32 6.25
CA GLU A 264 14.75 -3.03 5.86
C GLU A 264 13.78 -1.85 6.08
N PHE A 265 12.50 -2.04 5.78
CA PHE A 265 11.44 -1.07 6.07
C PHE A 265 11.33 -0.80 7.58
N ARG A 266 11.23 -1.86 8.39
CA ARG A 266 11.18 -1.75 9.84
C ARG A 266 12.41 -1.00 10.41
N ASP A 267 13.61 -1.33 9.93
CA ASP A 267 14.85 -0.72 10.40
C ASP A 267 14.93 0.76 10.01
N MET A 268 14.41 1.13 8.85
CA MET A 268 14.25 2.53 8.45
C MET A 268 13.30 3.27 9.40
N LEU A 269 12.11 2.72 9.69
CA LEU A 269 11.15 3.34 10.62
C LEU A 269 11.79 3.55 12.01
N VAL A 270 12.43 2.52 12.58
CA VAL A 270 13.09 2.59 13.89
C VAL A 270 14.20 3.64 13.91
N THR A 271 15.02 3.69 12.87
CA THR A 271 16.13 4.64 12.78
C THR A 271 15.62 6.08 12.70
N VAL A 272 14.67 6.37 11.82
CA VAL A 272 14.12 7.72 11.66
C VAL A 272 13.38 8.15 12.93
N ARG A 273 12.57 7.27 13.51
CA ARG A 273 11.89 7.50 14.79
C ARG A 273 12.88 7.90 15.89
N ASN A 274 13.98 7.16 16.05
CA ASN A 274 14.97 7.44 17.07
C ASN A 274 15.73 8.75 16.82
N ASN A 275 16.08 9.04 15.56
CA ASN A 275 16.73 10.29 15.18
C ASN A 275 15.84 11.50 15.49
N VAL A 276 14.55 11.45 15.12
CA VAL A 276 13.59 12.52 15.40
C VAL A 276 13.35 12.67 16.90
N ALA A 277 13.15 11.57 17.62
CA ALA A 277 12.94 11.58 19.07
C ALA A 277 14.13 12.20 19.82
N ALA A 278 15.36 11.85 19.44
CA ALA A 278 16.57 12.41 20.07
C ALA A 278 16.65 13.93 19.90
N LEU A 279 16.29 14.47 18.73
CA LEU A 279 16.27 15.91 18.48
C LEU A 279 15.12 16.59 19.23
N LYS A 280 13.93 15.97 19.27
CA LYS A 280 12.76 16.46 20.02
C LYS A 280 13.04 16.53 21.52
N LEU A 281 13.73 15.53 22.08
CA LEU A 281 14.17 15.52 23.49
C LEU A 281 15.21 16.64 23.81
N GLN A 282 15.97 17.12 22.82
CA GLN A 282 16.86 18.27 22.95
C GLN A 282 16.11 19.61 22.90
N GLY A 283 14.78 19.61 22.80
CA GLY A 283 13.93 20.80 22.69
C GLY A 283 13.97 21.48 21.34
N LYS A 284 14.42 20.81 20.26
CA LYS A 284 14.42 21.37 18.92
C LYS A 284 13.01 21.48 18.36
N SER A 285 12.73 22.58 17.69
CA SER A 285 11.49 22.80 16.93
C SER A 285 11.42 21.84 15.72
N LEU A 286 10.22 21.66 15.15
CA LEU A 286 10.02 20.86 13.94
C LEU A 286 10.92 21.36 12.79
N ASP A 287 11.01 22.69 12.57
CA ASP A 287 11.82 23.27 11.51
C ASP A 287 13.32 22.97 11.69
N GLU A 288 13.83 23.04 12.93
CA GLU A 288 15.21 22.68 13.26
C GLU A 288 15.48 21.19 13.05
N ILE A 289 14.49 20.32 13.34
CA ILE A 289 14.58 18.87 13.12
C ILE A 289 14.58 18.55 11.64
N ILE A 290 13.70 19.18 10.84
CA ILE A 290 13.70 19.04 9.38
C ILE A 290 15.03 19.51 8.78
N ALA A 291 15.57 20.65 9.25
CA ALA A 291 16.86 21.17 8.80
C ALA A 291 18.04 20.25 9.15
N ALA A 292 17.94 19.48 10.24
CA ALA A 292 18.93 18.48 10.64
C ALA A 292 18.89 17.20 9.78
N LYS A 293 17.87 17.03 8.91
CA LYS A 293 17.70 15.92 7.96
C LYS A 293 17.84 14.51 8.62
N PRO A 294 17.02 14.16 9.60
CA PRO A 294 17.11 12.87 10.30
C PRO A 294 16.88 11.64 9.38
N THR A 295 16.35 11.87 8.18
CA THR A 295 16.06 10.88 7.14
C THR A 295 17.15 10.74 6.08
N ALA A 296 18.20 11.59 6.09
CA ALA A 296 19.17 11.73 4.98
C ALA A 296 19.79 10.42 4.46
N ALA A 297 20.00 9.43 5.34
CA ALA A 297 20.54 8.12 4.96
C ALA A 297 19.59 7.30 4.08
N PHE A 298 18.31 7.66 4.07
CA PHE A 298 17.23 6.90 3.42
C PHE A 298 16.60 7.63 2.22
N ASP A 299 16.76 8.96 2.13
CA ASP A 299 16.04 9.81 1.16
C ASP A 299 16.24 9.34 -0.30
N ALA A 300 17.45 8.91 -0.67
CA ALA A 300 17.76 8.49 -2.02
C ALA A 300 16.94 7.26 -2.47
N LYS A 301 16.59 6.35 -1.56
CA LYS A 301 15.77 5.17 -1.84
C LYS A 301 14.29 5.42 -1.57
N TRP A 302 13.96 6.01 -0.41
CA TRP A 302 12.62 6.02 0.14
C TRP A 302 11.82 7.28 -0.18
N GLY A 303 12.48 8.39 -0.54
CA GLY A 303 11.87 9.72 -0.72
C GLY A 303 11.39 10.02 -2.15
N ASN A 304 11.23 9.03 -3.01
CA ASN A 304 11.01 9.25 -4.46
C ASN A 304 9.55 9.01 -4.90
N PHE A 305 8.58 9.07 -4.00
CA PHE A 305 7.17 8.85 -4.32
C PHE A 305 6.31 10.03 -3.87
N VAL A 306 5.32 9.80 -3.02
CA VAL A 306 4.39 10.84 -2.55
C VAL A 306 5.04 11.71 -1.48
N PHE A 307 5.82 11.10 -0.60
CA PHE A 307 6.44 11.76 0.55
C PHE A 307 7.95 11.80 0.42
N ASN A 308 8.53 12.97 0.70
CA ASN A 308 9.97 13.17 0.84
C ASN A 308 10.40 13.10 2.31
N GLY A 309 11.71 13.18 2.56
CA GLY A 309 12.25 13.07 3.91
C GLY A 309 11.75 14.14 4.88
N SER A 310 11.51 15.37 4.41
CA SER A 310 10.97 16.45 5.28
C SER A 310 9.53 16.17 5.70
N GLN A 311 8.69 15.71 4.78
CA GLN A 311 7.30 15.34 5.05
C GLN A 311 7.23 14.12 5.98
N PHE A 312 8.06 13.12 5.75
CA PHE A 312 8.14 11.95 6.62
C PHE A 312 8.67 12.31 8.03
N THR A 313 9.67 13.20 8.12
CA THR A 313 10.14 13.75 9.40
C THR A 313 9.01 14.40 10.19
N LYS A 314 8.16 15.20 9.53
CA LYS A 314 6.99 15.82 10.17
C LYS A 314 6.01 14.77 10.70
N MET A 315 5.65 13.77 9.89
CA MET A 315 4.74 12.69 10.31
C MET A 315 5.28 11.95 11.54
N VAL A 316 6.57 11.63 11.56
CA VAL A 316 7.22 11.00 12.71
C VAL A 316 7.22 11.92 13.93
N TYR A 317 7.51 13.21 13.75
CA TYR A 317 7.49 14.21 14.83
C TYR A 317 6.10 14.34 15.47
N ASP A 318 5.06 14.37 14.64
CA ASP A 318 3.68 14.52 15.10
C ASP A 318 3.19 13.25 15.84
N GLY A 319 3.70 12.06 15.48
CA GLY A 319 3.34 10.78 16.07
C GLY A 319 4.17 10.37 17.31
N LEU A 320 5.12 11.21 17.75
CA LEU A 320 5.93 11.07 18.97
C LEU A 320 5.34 11.94 20.10
#